data_d37402df14d03a25f40abfa4bbd43d8a
#
_entry.id   d37402df14d03a25f40abfa4bbd43d8a
#
_cell.length_a   1.000
_cell.length_b   1.000
_cell.length_c   1.000
_cell.angle_alpha   90.00
_cell.angle_beta   90.00
_cell.angle_gamma   90.00
#
_symmetry.space_group_name_H-M   'P 1'
#
loop_
_entity.id
_entity.type
_entity.pdbx_description
1 polymer ?
#
loop_
_entity_poly.entity_id
_entity_poly.type
_entity_poly.pdbx_seq_one_letter_code
_entity_poly.pdbx_strand_id
1 'polypeptide(L)'
;MTTRILVAGGGIGGLACALALAGGTARSRAPRAIDILEQAGTFGEIGAGLQLGPNATRRLHALGMESALAGIAAWPDALVVRGTGDDAVVARLPLGRSMQRRYGAPYGCVHRADLHAMLLDAVRGRAGITLHPGARIERIEADDAAVRVVAADARAWRGDALIGADGLWSVVRPQVAGAADPAPRVTGHTAWRALVPQAALPAALRGNDVRVWLGARLHAVAYPVRGGTAQNVVVLAESAPTGDARDWDQATGLEALQRATGRCGGMLQALIEAMPGWRAWTLCDRPPLAGPDGMARGRIALAGDAAHPMLPYMAQGAGMAIEDAVALAVAIDDAGAMDLPAALARYAAARWRRNARVQARARRNGVVFHLSGPARLARDAGLRVLGPKLLDVPWLYAG
;
A
#
# COMPACT_ATOMS: atom_id res chain seq x y z
N MET A 1 -9.14 18.50 -28.35
CA MET A 1 -10.03 17.47 -27.80
C MET A 1 -9.61 17.19 -26.35
N THR A 2 -10.55 16.92 -25.44
CA THR A 2 -10.27 16.57 -24.05
C THR A 2 -9.87 15.10 -23.97
N THR A 3 -8.66 14.82 -23.45
CA THR A 3 -8.18 13.44 -23.25
C THR A 3 -9.02 12.75 -22.17
N ARG A 4 -9.57 11.56 -22.49
CA ARG A 4 -10.35 10.75 -21.57
C ARG A 4 -9.54 9.56 -21.06
N ILE A 5 -9.37 9.43 -19.75
CA ILE A 5 -8.62 8.33 -19.12
C ILE A 5 -9.58 7.54 -18.24
N LEU A 6 -9.60 6.22 -18.46
CA LEU A 6 -10.31 5.27 -17.60
C LEU A 6 -9.37 4.77 -16.50
N VAL A 7 -9.88 4.69 -15.27
CA VAL A 7 -9.15 4.14 -14.12
C VAL A 7 -9.97 2.98 -13.57
N ALA A 8 -9.44 1.79 -13.64
CA ALA A 8 -10.04 0.58 -13.05
C ALA A 8 -9.62 0.45 -11.58
N GLY A 9 -10.60 0.49 -10.68
CA GLY A 9 -10.42 0.41 -9.24
C GLY A 9 -10.49 1.76 -8.54
N GLY A 10 -11.33 1.84 -7.51
CA GLY A 10 -11.57 3.01 -6.66
C GLY A 10 -10.84 2.96 -5.31
N GLY A 11 -9.80 2.12 -5.17
CA GLY A 11 -8.94 2.07 -3.99
C GLY A 11 -7.95 3.25 -3.94
N ILE A 12 -7.06 3.27 -2.93
CA ILE A 12 -6.07 4.34 -2.71
C ILE A 12 -5.26 4.64 -3.99
N GLY A 13 -4.82 3.60 -4.73
CA GLY A 13 -4.05 3.78 -5.95
C GLY A 13 -4.84 4.47 -7.06
N GLY A 14 -6.08 4.02 -7.31
CA GLY A 14 -6.93 4.59 -8.36
C GLY A 14 -7.36 6.03 -8.06
N LEU A 15 -7.75 6.31 -6.81
CA LEU A 15 -8.08 7.68 -6.38
C LEU A 15 -6.87 8.61 -6.48
N ALA A 16 -5.67 8.16 -6.07
CA ALA A 16 -4.43 8.92 -6.22
C ALA A 16 -4.09 9.17 -7.70
N CYS A 17 -4.25 8.17 -8.58
CA CYS A 17 -4.06 8.34 -10.03
C CYS A 17 -5.03 9.38 -10.60
N ALA A 18 -6.30 9.32 -10.23
CA ALA A 18 -7.30 10.27 -10.73
C ALA A 18 -6.99 11.70 -10.27
N LEU A 19 -6.62 11.89 -8.99
CA LEU A 19 -6.22 13.20 -8.45
C LEU A 19 -4.98 13.75 -9.16
N ALA A 20 -3.96 12.94 -9.34
CA ALA A 20 -2.72 13.34 -10.00
C ALA A 20 -2.98 13.75 -11.47
N LEU A 21 -3.77 12.94 -12.19
CA LEU A 21 -4.10 13.17 -13.58
C LEU A 21 -4.99 14.41 -13.78
N ALA A 22 -5.94 14.68 -12.87
CA ALA A 22 -6.82 15.84 -12.93
C ALA A 22 -6.15 17.12 -12.46
N GLY A 23 -5.19 17.02 -11.54
CA GLY A 23 -4.44 18.17 -11.03
C GLY A 23 -3.45 18.74 -12.03
N GLY A 24 -2.96 17.88 -12.92
CA GLY A 24 -1.84 18.19 -13.80
C GLY A 24 -0.58 18.49 -13.02
N THR A 25 0.54 18.58 -13.72
CA THR A 25 1.75 19.20 -13.17
C THR A 25 1.74 20.70 -13.52
N ALA A 26 2.64 21.48 -12.91
CA ALA A 26 2.83 22.89 -13.26
C ALA A 26 3.16 23.12 -14.75
N ARG A 27 3.49 22.08 -15.50
CA ARG A 27 3.89 22.10 -16.91
C ARG A 27 2.75 21.89 -17.91
N SER A 28 1.66 21.24 -17.52
CA SER A 28 0.51 21.00 -18.39
C SER A 28 -0.81 21.24 -17.66
N ARG A 29 -1.68 22.06 -18.26
CA ARG A 29 -3.04 22.32 -17.80
C ARG A 29 -4.08 21.81 -18.80
N ALA A 30 -3.72 20.87 -19.67
CA ALA A 30 -4.69 20.31 -20.63
C ALA A 30 -5.82 19.61 -19.85
N PRO A 31 -7.09 19.99 -20.11
CA PRO A 31 -8.22 19.38 -19.40
C PRO A 31 -8.32 17.90 -19.75
N ARG A 32 -8.53 17.07 -18.73
CA ARG A 32 -8.75 15.63 -18.86
C ARG A 32 -10.09 15.24 -18.27
N ALA A 33 -10.78 14.30 -18.92
CA ALA A 33 -11.93 13.62 -18.37
C ALA A 33 -11.45 12.28 -17.78
N ILE A 34 -11.76 11.99 -16.52
CA ILE A 34 -11.30 10.79 -15.83
C ILE A 34 -12.53 10.04 -15.33
N ASP A 35 -12.67 8.79 -15.73
CA ASP A 35 -13.74 7.90 -15.26
C ASP A 35 -13.14 6.83 -14.36
N ILE A 36 -13.54 6.79 -13.08
CA ILE A 36 -13.13 5.75 -12.12
C ILE A 36 -14.20 4.67 -12.09
N LEU A 37 -13.82 3.46 -12.47
CA LEU A 37 -14.69 2.28 -12.52
C LEU A 37 -14.41 1.41 -11.28
N GLU A 38 -15.35 1.35 -10.34
CA GLU A 38 -15.23 0.57 -9.10
C GLU A 38 -16.27 -0.55 -9.07
N GLN A 39 -15.82 -1.79 -8.81
CA GLN A 39 -16.70 -2.97 -8.77
C GLN A 39 -17.66 -2.99 -7.58
N ALA A 40 -17.27 -2.40 -6.46
CA ALA A 40 -18.15 -2.29 -5.29
C ALA A 40 -19.26 -1.27 -5.55
N GLY A 41 -20.45 -1.55 -5.02
CA GLY A 41 -21.61 -0.66 -5.13
C GLY A 41 -21.42 0.67 -4.38
N THR A 42 -20.47 0.72 -3.48
CA THR A 42 -20.08 1.93 -2.72
C THR A 42 -18.59 2.04 -2.64
N PHE A 43 -18.07 3.27 -2.65
CA PHE A 43 -16.66 3.51 -2.39
C PHE A 43 -16.41 3.42 -0.89
N GLY A 44 -15.53 2.53 -0.48
CA GLY A 44 -15.15 2.34 0.90
C GLY A 44 -13.96 1.39 1.03
N GLU A 45 -13.36 1.39 2.19
CA GLU A 45 -12.21 0.54 2.51
C GLU A 45 -12.37 -0.07 3.90
N ILE A 46 -12.03 -1.34 4.00
CA ILE A 46 -12.03 -2.04 5.29
C ILE A 46 -10.78 -1.67 6.06
N GLY A 47 -10.95 -1.33 7.36
CA GLY A 47 -9.95 -0.67 8.17
C GLY A 47 -8.76 -1.54 8.60
N ALA A 48 -7.59 -1.21 8.10
CA ALA A 48 -6.30 -1.55 8.68
C ALA A 48 -5.48 -0.26 8.82
N GLY A 49 -4.45 -0.28 9.66
CA GLY A 49 -3.49 0.82 9.65
C GLY A 49 -2.56 0.73 8.43
N LEU A 50 -2.10 1.87 8.00
CA LEU A 50 -1.06 2.05 6.98
C LEU A 50 0.06 2.93 7.54
N GLN A 51 1.27 2.68 7.10
CA GLN A 51 2.42 3.52 7.37
C GLN A 51 2.83 4.22 6.06
N LEU A 52 3.02 5.52 6.14
CA LEU A 52 3.39 6.38 5.01
C LEU A 52 4.80 6.94 5.27
N GLY A 53 5.77 6.40 4.55
CA GLY A 53 7.13 6.94 4.58
C GLY A 53 7.22 8.34 3.94
N PRO A 54 8.33 9.06 4.13
CA PRO A 54 8.58 10.37 3.53
C PRO A 54 8.38 10.43 2.02
N ASN A 55 8.64 9.33 1.32
CA ASN A 55 8.39 9.18 -0.11
C ASN A 55 6.89 9.33 -0.46
N ALA A 56 6.00 8.74 0.34
CA ALA A 56 4.56 8.80 0.13
C ALA A 56 3.96 10.13 0.59
N THR A 57 4.32 10.60 1.79
CA THR A 57 3.79 11.85 2.35
C THR A 57 4.17 13.05 1.49
N ARG A 58 5.39 13.12 0.98
CA ARG A 58 5.81 14.16 0.03
C ARG A 58 4.95 14.18 -1.25
N ARG A 59 4.58 13.01 -1.78
CA ARG A 59 3.71 12.93 -2.96
C ARG A 59 2.27 13.36 -2.64
N LEU A 60 1.76 12.99 -1.48
CA LEU A 60 0.45 13.49 -1.02
C LEU A 60 0.44 15.01 -0.83
N HIS A 61 1.53 15.58 -0.26
CA HIS A 61 1.69 17.04 -0.16
C HIS A 61 1.70 17.70 -1.55
N ALA A 62 2.42 17.12 -2.51
CA ALA A 62 2.43 17.60 -3.90
C ALA A 62 1.05 17.53 -4.59
N LEU A 63 0.18 16.62 -4.17
CA LEU A 63 -1.23 16.55 -4.60
C LEU A 63 -2.15 17.53 -3.83
N GLY A 64 -1.60 18.37 -2.95
CA GLY A 64 -2.36 19.34 -2.16
C GLY A 64 -3.06 18.75 -0.93
N MET A 65 -2.67 17.53 -0.50
CA MET A 65 -3.32 16.81 0.60
C MET A 65 -2.67 17.04 1.97
N GLU A 66 -1.71 17.97 2.10
CA GLU A 66 -0.94 18.15 3.33
C GLU A 66 -1.82 18.43 4.55
N SER A 67 -2.70 19.42 4.44
CA SER A 67 -3.61 19.81 5.56
C SER A 67 -4.61 18.70 5.91
N ALA A 68 -5.21 18.06 4.89
CA ALA A 68 -6.14 16.96 5.10
C ALA A 68 -5.46 15.75 5.73
N LEU A 69 -4.24 15.40 5.26
CA LEU A 69 -3.44 14.33 5.85
C LEU A 69 -3.07 14.63 7.31
N ALA A 70 -2.74 15.86 7.65
CA ALA A 70 -2.42 16.27 9.01
C ALA A 70 -3.60 16.04 9.97
N GLY A 71 -4.84 16.16 9.49
CA GLY A 71 -6.06 15.93 10.29
C GLY A 71 -6.33 14.47 10.64
N ILE A 72 -5.79 13.50 9.87
CA ILE A 72 -6.07 12.08 10.05
C ILE A 72 -4.85 11.26 10.49
N ALA A 73 -3.63 11.76 10.23
CA ALA A 73 -2.40 11.04 10.50
C ALA A 73 -1.97 11.13 11.96
N ALA A 74 -1.40 10.04 12.47
CA ALA A 74 -0.53 10.06 13.63
C ALA A 74 0.93 10.20 13.17
N TRP A 75 1.72 10.95 13.92
CA TRP A 75 3.13 11.23 13.60
C TRP A 75 4.02 10.59 14.67
N PRO A 76 4.46 9.34 14.47
CA PRO A 76 5.21 8.61 15.48
C PRO A 76 6.61 9.20 15.70
N ASP A 77 7.08 9.10 16.95
CA ASP A 77 8.38 9.64 17.37
C ASP A 77 9.54 8.73 16.94
N ALA A 78 9.32 7.43 16.98
CA ALA A 78 10.34 6.45 16.60
C ALA A 78 9.74 5.15 16.06
N LEU A 79 10.57 4.39 15.34
CA LEU A 79 10.39 2.97 15.10
C LEU A 79 11.26 2.21 16.09
N VAL A 80 10.65 1.35 16.90
CA VAL A 80 11.30 0.57 17.95
C VAL A 80 11.17 -0.91 17.64
N VAL A 81 12.29 -1.59 17.45
CA VAL A 81 12.35 -3.03 17.20
C VAL A 81 12.63 -3.77 18.50
N ARG A 82 11.87 -4.84 18.75
CA ARG A 82 11.91 -5.65 19.95
C ARG A 82 11.98 -7.16 19.62
N GLY A 83 12.41 -7.98 20.57
CA GLY A 83 12.27 -9.42 20.50
C GLY A 83 10.86 -9.86 20.93
N THR A 84 10.30 -10.89 20.29
CA THR A 84 8.96 -11.44 20.64
C THR A 84 8.94 -12.21 21.94
N GLY A 85 10.09 -12.67 22.46
CA GLY A 85 10.16 -13.50 23.65
C GLY A 85 10.41 -12.74 24.95
N ASP A 86 11.21 -11.68 24.89
CA ASP A 86 11.69 -10.93 26.06
C ASP A 86 11.34 -9.44 26.05
N ASP A 87 10.68 -8.98 24.99
CA ASP A 87 10.38 -7.56 24.74
C ASP A 87 11.62 -6.64 24.73
N ALA A 88 12.83 -7.19 24.74
CA ALA A 88 14.05 -6.41 24.72
C ALA A 88 14.14 -5.53 23.47
N VAL A 89 14.48 -4.26 23.65
CA VAL A 89 14.73 -3.35 22.53
C VAL A 89 16.05 -3.73 21.87
N VAL A 90 15.99 -4.05 20.59
CA VAL A 90 17.15 -4.39 19.77
C VAL A 90 17.60 -3.27 18.84
N ALA A 91 16.69 -2.37 18.48
CA ALA A 91 17.02 -1.20 17.68
C ALA A 91 15.96 -0.07 17.82
N ARG A 92 16.37 1.17 17.59
CA ARG A 92 15.49 2.34 17.54
C ARG A 92 15.92 3.27 16.41
N LEU A 93 14.96 3.69 15.59
CA LEU A 93 15.14 4.69 14.56
C LEU A 93 14.26 5.90 14.89
N PRO A 94 14.82 7.10 15.13
CA PRO A 94 14.03 8.32 15.27
C PRO A 94 13.23 8.61 13.99
N LEU A 95 11.93 8.80 14.10
CA LEU A 95 11.04 9.18 13.00
C LEU A 95 10.76 10.70 13.06
N GLY A 96 9.69 11.16 13.55
CA GLY A 96 9.29 12.52 13.82
C GLY A 96 10.07 13.61 13.02
N ARG A 97 10.59 14.59 13.73
CA ARG A 97 11.40 15.69 13.15
C ARG A 97 12.67 15.21 12.45
N SER A 98 13.20 14.04 12.80
CA SER A 98 14.40 13.49 12.18
C SER A 98 14.15 13.14 10.70
N MET A 99 13.03 12.47 10.40
CA MET A 99 12.62 12.14 9.03
C MET A 99 12.31 13.40 8.22
N GLN A 100 11.58 14.35 8.81
CA GLN A 100 11.28 15.63 8.18
C GLN A 100 12.54 16.39 7.77
N ARG A 101 13.54 16.49 8.66
CA ARG A 101 14.82 17.17 8.34
C ARG A 101 15.63 16.44 7.27
N ARG A 102 15.62 15.08 7.32
CA ARG A 102 16.46 14.26 6.45
C ARG A 102 15.90 14.08 5.05
N TYR A 103 14.59 13.98 4.94
CA TYR A 103 13.91 13.63 3.68
C TYR A 103 12.91 14.68 3.20
N GLY A 104 12.76 15.80 3.89
CA GLY A 104 11.88 16.89 3.50
C GLY A 104 10.39 16.63 3.72
N ALA A 105 10.03 15.46 4.28
CA ALA A 105 8.64 15.08 4.56
C ALA A 105 8.58 14.16 5.80
N PRO A 106 7.48 14.17 6.57
CA PRO A 106 7.35 13.37 7.77
C PRO A 106 7.05 11.91 7.46
N TYR A 107 7.30 11.03 8.45
CA TYR A 107 6.79 9.67 8.48
C TYR A 107 5.48 9.67 9.25
N GLY A 108 4.40 9.16 8.65
CA GLY A 108 3.07 9.14 9.25
C GLY A 108 2.45 7.74 9.29
N CYS A 109 1.48 7.57 10.20
CA CYS A 109 0.61 6.40 10.26
C CYS A 109 -0.83 6.85 10.13
N VAL A 110 -1.61 6.18 9.29
CA VAL A 110 -3.01 6.51 9.03
C VAL A 110 -3.88 5.26 9.11
N HIS A 111 -5.14 5.42 9.41
CA HIS A 111 -6.11 4.37 9.19
C HIS A 111 -6.47 4.33 7.70
N ARG A 112 -6.53 3.14 7.11
CA ARG A 112 -6.71 2.96 5.65
C ARG A 112 -8.00 3.58 5.13
N ALA A 113 -9.10 3.39 5.86
CA ALA A 113 -10.37 3.96 5.48
C ALA A 113 -10.37 5.49 5.56
N ASP A 114 -9.65 6.08 6.52
CA ASP A 114 -9.56 7.54 6.66
C ASP A 114 -8.72 8.13 5.50
N LEU A 115 -7.63 7.48 5.10
CA LEU A 115 -6.85 7.88 3.92
C LEU A 115 -7.67 7.75 2.64
N HIS A 116 -8.42 6.67 2.49
CA HIS A 116 -9.30 6.46 1.35
C HIS A 116 -10.40 7.54 1.28
N ALA A 117 -11.07 7.81 2.41
CA ALA A 117 -12.10 8.85 2.49
C ALA A 117 -11.53 10.23 2.13
N MET A 118 -10.36 10.59 2.65
CA MET A 118 -9.65 11.83 2.33
C MET A 118 -9.40 11.98 0.82
N LEU A 119 -8.92 10.92 0.17
CA LEU A 119 -8.68 10.92 -1.27
C LEU A 119 -9.99 10.96 -2.06
N LEU A 120 -11.01 10.24 -1.63
CA LEU A 120 -12.32 10.21 -2.27
C LEU A 120 -13.02 11.58 -2.22
N ASP A 121 -12.94 12.26 -1.08
CA ASP A 121 -13.51 13.61 -0.93
C ASP A 121 -12.79 14.62 -1.82
N ALA A 122 -11.47 14.51 -1.94
CA ALA A 122 -10.68 15.31 -2.87
C ALA A 122 -11.05 15.04 -4.32
N VAL A 123 -11.28 13.77 -4.69
CA VAL A 123 -11.78 13.36 -6.03
C VAL A 123 -13.16 13.95 -6.33
N ARG A 124 -14.09 13.85 -5.37
CA ARG A 124 -15.44 14.42 -5.51
C ARG A 124 -15.45 15.93 -5.71
N GLY A 125 -14.52 16.62 -5.09
CA GLY A 125 -14.35 18.08 -5.24
C GLY A 125 -13.63 18.50 -6.53
N ARG A 126 -13.21 17.57 -7.37
CA ARG A 126 -12.40 17.88 -8.57
C ARG A 126 -13.22 17.77 -9.85
N ALA A 127 -13.36 18.89 -10.57
CA ALA A 127 -14.00 18.87 -11.89
C ALA A 127 -13.25 17.94 -12.86
N GLY A 128 -14.00 17.29 -13.75
CA GLY A 128 -13.46 16.37 -14.76
C GLY A 128 -13.27 14.92 -14.28
N ILE A 129 -13.57 14.61 -13.03
CA ILE A 129 -13.57 13.23 -12.53
C ILE A 129 -15.00 12.75 -12.34
N THR A 130 -15.32 11.56 -12.86
CA THR A 130 -16.60 10.89 -12.69
C THR A 130 -16.41 9.54 -12.02
N LEU A 131 -17.21 9.26 -10.99
CA LEU A 131 -17.18 8.02 -10.23
C LEU A 131 -18.29 7.08 -10.70
N HIS A 132 -17.95 5.84 -11.02
CA HIS A 132 -18.87 4.79 -11.46
C HIS A 132 -18.84 3.59 -10.49
N PRO A 133 -19.62 3.61 -9.41
CA PRO A 133 -19.75 2.46 -8.52
C PRO A 133 -20.52 1.33 -9.20
N GLY A 134 -20.31 0.10 -8.74
CA GLY A 134 -20.91 -1.11 -9.30
C GLY A 134 -20.41 -1.46 -10.71
N ALA A 135 -19.34 -0.82 -11.19
CA ALA A 135 -18.78 -1.04 -12.53
C ALA A 135 -17.76 -2.21 -12.50
N ARG A 136 -18.24 -3.43 -12.30
CA ARG A 136 -17.39 -4.63 -12.35
C ARG A 136 -16.98 -4.91 -13.78
N ILE A 137 -15.70 -4.70 -14.10
CA ILE A 137 -15.15 -4.89 -15.43
C ILE A 137 -15.17 -6.38 -15.80
N GLU A 138 -15.72 -6.69 -16.98
CA GLU A 138 -15.80 -8.04 -17.54
C GLU A 138 -14.95 -8.16 -18.82
N ARG A 139 -14.96 -7.12 -19.67
CA ARG A 139 -14.23 -7.15 -20.95
C ARG A 139 -13.50 -5.85 -21.22
N ILE A 140 -12.29 -5.97 -21.77
CA ILE A 140 -11.43 -4.86 -22.18
C ILE A 140 -11.03 -5.10 -23.64
N GLU A 141 -11.29 -4.11 -24.48
CA GLU A 141 -10.92 -4.08 -25.90
C GLU A 141 -10.03 -2.86 -26.11
N ALA A 142 -8.88 -3.04 -26.75
CA ALA A 142 -7.96 -1.93 -27.04
C ALA A 142 -7.44 -2.04 -28.46
N ASP A 143 -7.40 -0.91 -29.16
CA ASP A 143 -6.78 -0.74 -30.45
C ASP A 143 -5.80 0.46 -30.43
N ASP A 144 -5.27 0.84 -31.58
CA ASP A 144 -4.35 1.96 -31.70
C ASP A 144 -5.01 3.33 -31.42
N ALA A 145 -6.35 3.42 -31.47
CA ALA A 145 -7.08 4.65 -31.29
C ALA A 145 -7.66 4.84 -29.88
N ALA A 146 -8.11 3.76 -29.23
CA ALA A 146 -8.85 3.85 -27.98
C ALA A 146 -8.84 2.55 -27.16
N VAL A 147 -9.32 2.66 -25.93
CA VAL A 147 -9.67 1.52 -25.08
C VAL A 147 -11.16 1.55 -24.79
N ARG A 148 -11.83 0.41 -24.91
CA ARG A 148 -13.22 0.21 -24.52
C ARG A 148 -13.27 -0.79 -23.36
N VAL A 149 -13.98 -0.41 -22.31
CA VAL A 149 -14.21 -1.24 -21.13
C VAL A 149 -15.70 -1.52 -21.02
N VAL A 150 -16.07 -2.79 -20.80
CA VAL A 150 -17.46 -3.22 -20.63
C VAL A 150 -17.59 -3.87 -19.24
N ALA A 151 -18.58 -3.40 -18.46
CA ALA A 151 -18.92 -3.98 -17.18
C ALA A 151 -19.93 -5.12 -17.31
N ALA A 152 -20.07 -5.92 -16.24
CA ALA A 152 -20.97 -7.07 -16.16
C ALA A 152 -22.46 -6.69 -16.35
N ASP A 153 -22.83 -5.45 -16.07
CA ASP A 153 -24.19 -4.89 -16.29
C ASP A 153 -24.38 -4.27 -17.67
N ALA A 154 -23.48 -4.55 -18.61
CA ALA A 154 -23.43 -4.05 -19.98
C ALA A 154 -23.14 -2.55 -20.14
N ARG A 155 -22.94 -1.78 -19.06
CA ARG A 155 -22.40 -0.42 -19.19
C ARG A 155 -21.05 -0.46 -19.87
N ALA A 156 -20.77 0.51 -20.72
CA ALA A 156 -19.52 0.59 -21.46
C ALA A 156 -18.95 2.01 -21.47
N TRP A 157 -17.63 2.08 -21.36
CA TRP A 157 -16.86 3.33 -21.42
C TRP A 157 -15.81 3.24 -22.51
N ARG A 158 -15.57 4.34 -23.18
CA ARG A 158 -14.49 4.49 -24.15
C ARG A 158 -13.55 5.60 -23.69
N GLY A 159 -12.26 5.34 -23.70
CA GLY A 159 -11.23 6.30 -23.33
C GLY A 159 -10.01 6.21 -24.24
N ASP A 160 -9.13 7.20 -24.12
CA ASP A 160 -7.86 7.25 -24.84
C ASP A 160 -6.79 6.38 -24.18
N ALA A 161 -6.95 6.08 -22.88
CA ALA A 161 -6.10 5.17 -22.12
C ALA A 161 -6.89 4.52 -20.96
N LEU A 162 -6.36 3.37 -20.47
CA LEU A 162 -6.85 2.66 -19.28
C LEU A 162 -5.71 2.47 -18.29
N ILE A 163 -5.96 2.85 -17.03
CA ILE A 163 -5.05 2.62 -15.90
C ILE A 163 -5.65 1.54 -15.01
N GLY A 164 -5.01 0.38 -14.92
CA GLY A 164 -5.37 -0.70 -14.01
C GLY A 164 -4.81 -0.42 -12.61
N ALA A 165 -5.68 -0.06 -11.68
CA ALA A 165 -5.41 0.11 -10.25
C ALA A 165 -6.35 -0.78 -9.41
N ASP A 166 -6.71 -1.93 -9.96
CA ASP A 166 -7.73 -2.88 -9.50
C ASP A 166 -7.16 -4.01 -8.60
N GLY A 167 -6.00 -3.75 -8.00
CA GLY A 167 -5.43 -4.54 -6.92
C GLY A 167 -4.77 -5.86 -7.34
N LEU A 168 -4.48 -6.71 -6.36
CA LEU A 168 -3.77 -7.99 -6.54
C LEU A 168 -4.47 -8.93 -7.56
N TRP A 169 -5.80 -8.93 -7.57
CA TRP A 169 -6.65 -9.78 -8.41
C TRP A 169 -7.06 -9.07 -9.71
N SER A 170 -6.25 -8.14 -10.18
CA SER A 170 -6.47 -7.29 -11.34
C SER A 170 -6.96 -8.04 -12.56
N VAL A 171 -8.06 -7.57 -13.16
CA VAL A 171 -8.57 -8.01 -14.45
C VAL A 171 -7.92 -7.26 -15.62
N VAL A 172 -7.31 -6.10 -15.34
CA VAL A 172 -6.56 -5.31 -16.34
C VAL A 172 -5.18 -5.90 -16.60
N ARG A 173 -4.53 -6.47 -15.59
CA ARG A 173 -3.15 -6.97 -15.67
C ARG A 173 -2.88 -7.94 -16.82
N PRO A 174 -3.73 -8.91 -17.14
CA PRO A 174 -3.52 -9.81 -18.28
C PRO A 174 -3.40 -9.10 -19.63
N GLN A 175 -4.01 -7.92 -19.81
CA GLN A 175 -3.93 -7.13 -21.02
C GLN A 175 -2.52 -6.56 -21.26
N VAL A 176 -1.76 -6.36 -20.19
CA VAL A 176 -0.41 -5.77 -20.22
C VAL A 176 0.66 -6.87 -20.11
N ALA A 177 0.60 -7.67 -19.04
CA ALA A 177 1.61 -8.67 -18.74
C ALA A 177 1.48 -9.95 -19.59
N GLY A 178 0.34 -10.13 -20.27
CA GLY A 178 0.05 -11.28 -21.11
C GLY A 178 -0.48 -12.49 -20.34
N ALA A 179 -0.94 -13.50 -21.07
CA ALA A 179 -1.56 -14.71 -20.51
C ALA A 179 -0.59 -15.60 -19.71
N ALA A 180 0.71 -15.46 -19.90
CA ALA A 180 1.74 -16.21 -19.18
C ALA A 180 2.08 -15.58 -17.81
N ASP A 181 1.52 -14.42 -17.45
CA ASP A 181 1.73 -13.81 -16.14
C ASP A 181 1.17 -14.71 -15.02
N PRO A 182 2.00 -15.08 -14.03
CA PRO A 182 1.56 -16.03 -13.01
C PRO A 182 0.44 -15.45 -12.15
N ALA A 183 -0.54 -16.28 -11.80
CA ALA A 183 -1.59 -15.92 -10.85
C ALA A 183 -1.00 -15.57 -9.46
N PRO A 184 -1.71 -14.80 -8.61
CA PRO A 184 -1.33 -14.63 -7.22
C PRO A 184 -1.17 -15.96 -6.52
N ARG A 185 -0.10 -16.11 -5.74
CA ARG A 185 0.18 -17.32 -4.99
C ARG A 185 0.10 -17.07 -3.49
N VAL A 186 -0.42 -18.03 -2.78
CA VAL A 186 -0.44 -18.05 -1.31
C VAL A 186 0.98 -18.22 -0.77
N THR A 187 1.36 -17.42 0.24
CA THR A 187 2.73 -17.37 0.77
C THR A 187 2.98 -18.32 1.95
N GLY A 188 1.93 -18.95 2.51
CA GLY A 188 2.02 -19.71 3.75
C GLY A 188 2.05 -18.83 5.01
N HIS A 189 1.68 -17.56 4.88
CA HIS A 189 1.57 -16.63 6.01
C HIS A 189 0.16 -16.07 6.08
N THR A 190 -0.33 -15.91 7.30
CA THR A 190 -1.55 -15.16 7.61
C THR A 190 -1.20 -13.88 8.37
N ALA A 191 -1.92 -12.83 8.08
CA ALA A 191 -1.88 -11.60 8.84
C ALA A 191 -3.18 -11.46 9.66
N TRP A 192 -3.02 -11.21 10.95
CA TRP A 192 -4.11 -10.85 11.88
C TRP A 192 -4.00 -9.37 12.17
N ARG A 193 -5.14 -8.68 12.14
CA ARG A 193 -5.20 -7.25 12.48
C ARG A 193 -6.27 -6.96 13.49
N ALA A 194 -6.01 -5.96 14.32
CA ALA A 194 -6.96 -5.42 15.27
C ALA A 194 -6.75 -3.90 15.41
N LEU A 195 -7.82 -3.22 15.79
CA LEU A 195 -7.83 -1.80 16.08
C LEU A 195 -8.50 -1.59 17.45
N VAL A 196 -7.90 -0.75 18.28
CA VAL A 196 -8.41 -0.44 19.60
C VAL A 196 -8.20 1.04 19.92
N PRO A 197 -9.17 1.75 20.56
CA PRO A 197 -8.92 3.09 21.10
C PRO A 197 -7.77 3.04 22.12
N GLN A 198 -6.80 3.95 22.04
CA GLN A 198 -5.68 3.97 22.99
C GLN A 198 -6.19 4.16 24.45
N ALA A 199 -7.30 4.87 24.63
CA ALA A 199 -7.90 5.04 25.95
C ALA A 199 -8.36 3.72 26.60
N ALA A 200 -8.72 2.71 25.80
CA ALA A 200 -9.11 1.40 26.27
C ALA A 200 -7.92 0.49 26.64
N LEU A 201 -6.70 0.84 26.22
CA LEU A 201 -5.51 0.09 26.57
C LEU A 201 -5.01 0.44 27.97
N PRO A 202 -4.38 -0.50 28.70
CA PRO A 202 -3.54 -0.21 29.86
C PRO A 202 -2.48 0.85 29.52
N ALA A 203 -2.16 1.74 30.46
CA ALA A 203 -1.22 2.84 30.23
C ALA A 203 0.13 2.39 29.66
N ALA A 204 0.66 1.26 30.12
CA ALA A 204 1.93 0.70 29.67
C ALA A 204 1.92 0.24 28.20
N LEU A 205 0.75 -0.01 27.62
CA LEU A 205 0.60 -0.43 26.22
C LEU A 205 0.34 0.74 25.25
N ARG A 206 -0.04 1.90 25.77
CA ARG A 206 -0.23 3.12 24.97
C ARG A 206 1.09 3.67 24.46
N GLY A 207 1.06 4.49 23.44
CA GLY A 207 2.26 5.17 22.96
C GLY A 207 2.16 5.67 21.52
N ASN A 208 3.13 6.53 21.16
CA ASN A 208 3.23 7.16 19.86
C ASN A 208 4.37 6.58 18.99
N ASP A 209 4.98 5.47 19.39
CA ASP A 209 6.01 4.79 18.60
C ASP A 209 5.41 3.73 17.67
N VAL A 210 6.03 3.52 16.52
CA VAL A 210 5.87 2.29 15.73
C VAL A 210 6.68 1.19 16.44
N ARG A 211 6.04 0.21 16.99
CA ARG A 211 6.65 -0.93 17.71
C ARG A 211 6.62 -2.16 16.82
N VAL A 212 7.77 -2.77 16.61
CA VAL A 212 7.92 -3.99 15.79
C VAL A 212 8.54 -5.08 16.66
N TRP A 213 7.91 -6.22 16.77
CA TRP A 213 8.45 -7.39 17.44
C TRP A 213 8.87 -8.43 16.40
N LEU A 214 10.12 -8.86 16.45
CA LEU A 214 10.69 -9.86 15.55
C LEU A 214 10.92 -11.19 16.29
N GLY A 215 10.42 -12.28 15.72
CA GLY A 215 10.50 -13.62 16.32
C GLY A 215 10.66 -14.76 15.32
N ALA A 216 10.79 -15.98 15.81
CA ALA A 216 10.86 -17.16 14.96
C ALA A 216 9.51 -17.37 14.26
N ARG A 217 9.49 -17.31 12.91
CA ARG A 217 8.32 -17.50 12.04
C ARG A 217 7.16 -16.54 12.27
N LEU A 218 7.38 -15.44 13.00
CA LEU A 218 6.38 -14.42 13.23
C LEU A 218 7.02 -13.04 13.41
N HIS A 219 6.25 -12.00 13.15
CA HIS A 219 6.50 -10.65 13.66
C HIS A 219 5.19 -9.95 13.96
N ALA A 220 5.24 -8.95 14.81
CA ALA A 220 4.09 -8.10 15.11
C ALA A 220 4.48 -6.63 14.95
N VAL A 221 3.51 -5.82 14.55
CA VAL A 221 3.68 -4.36 14.44
C VAL A 221 2.50 -3.68 15.11
N ALA A 222 2.78 -2.71 15.99
CA ALA A 222 1.76 -1.86 16.59
C ALA A 222 2.14 -0.39 16.38
N TYR A 223 1.17 0.42 15.97
CA TYR A 223 1.40 1.84 15.70
C TYR A 223 0.13 2.68 15.84
N PRO A 224 0.28 3.96 16.21
CA PRO A 224 -0.86 4.86 16.37
C PRO A 224 -1.47 5.20 15.00
N VAL A 225 -2.79 5.39 14.97
CA VAL A 225 -3.56 5.90 13.84
C VAL A 225 -4.63 6.88 14.32
N ARG A 226 -5.37 7.53 13.40
CA ARG A 226 -6.43 8.48 13.75
C ARG A 226 -5.95 9.60 14.68
N GLY A 227 -4.91 10.30 14.26
CA GLY A 227 -4.34 11.36 15.09
C GLY A 227 -3.73 10.88 16.40
N GLY A 228 -3.44 9.57 16.53
CA GLY A 228 -2.92 8.98 17.77
C GLY A 228 -3.99 8.48 18.74
N THR A 229 -5.26 8.59 18.42
CA THR A 229 -6.36 8.19 19.33
C THR A 229 -6.61 6.68 19.34
N ALA A 230 -6.17 5.96 18.30
CA ALA A 230 -6.31 4.52 18.20
C ALA A 230 -4.96 3.83 17.95
N GLN A 231 -4.85 2.59 18.40
CA GLN A 231 -3.70 1.70 18.16
C GLN A 231 -4.10 0.63 17.15
N ASN A 232 -3.37 0.55 16.05
CA ASN A 232 -3.47 -0.55 15.10
C ASN A 232 -2.43 -1.61 15.43
N VAL A 233 -2.84 -2.87 15.44
CA VAL A 233 -1.96 -4.02 15.70
C VAL A 233 -2.10 -4.99 14.55
N VAL A 234 -0.96 -5.41 14.01
CA VAL A 234 -0.89 -6.46 12.97
C VAL A 234 0.10 -7.51 13.43
N VAL A 235 -0.31 -8.77 13.42
CA VAL A 235 0.55 -9.92 13.68
C VAL A 235 0.61 -10.75 12.41
N LEU A 236 1.81 -11.08 11.97
CA LEU A 236 2.04 -11.92 10.80
C LEU A 236 2.80 -13.17 11.23
N ALA A 237 2.26 -14.33 10.92
CA ALA A 237 2.89 -15.60 11.26
C ALA A 237 2.73 -16.62 10.14
N GLU A 238 3.64 -17.61 10.12
CA GLU A 238 3.49 -18.80 9.30
C GLU A 238 2.27 -19.58 9.78
N SER A 239 1.32 -19.82 8.88
CA SER A 239 0.13 -20.62 9.14
C SER A 239 -0.47 -21.14 7.85
N ALA A 240 -1.27 -22.20 7.96
CA ALA A 240 -2.11 -22.65 6.87
C ALA A 240 -3.05 -21.52 6.41
N PRO A 241 -3.40 -21.48 5.12
CA PRO A 241 -4.39 -20.51 4.61
C PRO A 241 -5.71 -20.61 5.37
N THR A 242 -6.31 -19.47 5.66
CA THR A 242 -7.63 -19.38 6.27
C THR A 242 -8.62 -18.92 5.21
N GLY A 243 -9.69 -19.73 4.96
CA GLY A 243 -10.77 -19.38 4.04
C GLY A 243 -10.33 -19.04 2.61
N ASP A 244 -11.13 -18.20 1.93
CA ASP A 244 -10.82 -17.72 0.57
C ASP A 244 -9.68 -16.69 0.64
N ALA A 245 -8.64 -16.93 -0.15
CA ALA A 245 -7.49 -16.01 -0.24
C ALA A 245 -7.86 -14.62 -0.83
N ARG A 246 -9.01 -14.49 -1.45
CA ARG A 246 -9.57 -13.22 -1.94
C ARG A 246 -10.27 -12.41 -0.84
N ASP A 247 -10.72 -13.09 0.21
CA ASP A 247 -11.32 -12.44 1.37
C ASP A 247 -10.22 -12.00 2.34
N TRP A 248 -9.97 -10.73 2.37
CA TRP A 248 -8.95 -10.11 3.21
C TRP A 248 -9.50 -9.52 4.51
N ASP A 249 -10.74 -9.87 4.88
CA ASP A 249 -11.41 -9.40 6.09
C ASP A 249 -12.18 -10.50 6.83
N GLN A 250 -11.56 -11.66 6.98
CA GLN A 250 -12.18 -12.80 7.63
C GLN A 250 -12.24 -12.61 9.16
N ALA A 251 -13.40 -12.84 9.75
CA ALA A 251 -13.54 -12.86 11.21
C ALA A 251 -12.75 -14.05 11.80
N THR A 252 -12.00 -13.81 12.88
CA THR A 252 -11.20 -14.85 13.53
C THR A 252 -11.14 -14.63 15.03
N GLY A 253 -10.93 -15.71 15.79
CA GLY A 253 -10.77 -15.65 17.24
C GLY A 253 -9.32 -15.51 17.69
N LEU A 254 -9.14 -15.06 18.92
CA LEU A 254 -7.84 -14.98 19.60
C LEU A 254 -7.10 -16.32 19.62
N GLU A 255 -7.82 -17.42 19.80
CA GLU A 255 -7.22 -18.77 19.84
C GLU A 255 -6.52 -19.16 18.54
N ALA A 256 -7.06 -18.76 17.38
CA ALA A 256 -6.42 -19.04 16.10
C ALA A 256 -5.08 -18.30 15.97
N LEU A 257 -5.05 -17.05 16.42
CA LEU A 257 -3.83 -16.26 16.50
C LEU A 257 -2.82 -16.90 17.48
N GLN A 258 -3.23 -17.27 18.68
CA GLN A 258 -2.37 -17.86 19.69
C GLN A 258 -1.79 -19.21 19.26
N ARG A 259 -2.55 -20.03 18.51
CA ARG A 259 -2.01 -21.27 17.91
C ARG A 259 -0.90 -20.98 16.91
N ALA A 260 -1.01 -19.91 16.12
CA ALA A 260 0.00 -19.53 15.12
C ALA A 260 1.24 -18.88 15.74
N THR A 261 1.08 -18.09 16.81
CA THR A 261 2.18 -17.33 17.42
C THR A 261 2.89 -18.05 18.56
N GLY A 262 2.20 -18.99 19.24
CA GLY A 262 2.64 -19.51 20.52
C GLY A 262 2.63 -18.44 21.62
N ARG A 263 3.39 -18.66 22.71
CA ARG A 263 3.56 -17.68 23.78
C ARG A 263 4.54 -16.59 23.36
N CYS A 264 4.12 -15.34 23.55
CA CYS A 264 4.92 -14.14 23.32
C CYS A 264 5.44 -13.57 24.65
N GLY A 265 6.38 -12.63 24.58
CA GLY A 265 6.83 -11.84 25.74
C GLY A 265 5.73 -10.93 26.29
N GLY A 266 5.91 -10.46 27.54
CA GLY A 266 4.85 -9.87 28.35
C GLY A 266 4.10 -8.71 27.71
N MET A 267 4.79 -7.75 27.09
CA MET A 267 4.15 -6.59 26.43
C MET A 267 3.39 -7.00 25.18
N LEU A 268 3.98 -7.84 24.31
CA LEU A 268 3.31 -8.30 23.09
C LEU A 268 2.10 -9.17 23.43
N GLN A 269 2.24 -10.09 24.40
CA GLN A 269 1.15 -10.94 24.86
C GLN A 269 -0.02 -10.10 25.41
N ALA A 270 0.30 -9.16 26.30
CA ALA A 270 -0.71 -8.27 26.87
C ALA A 270 -1.43 -7.40 25.80
N LEU A 271 -0.67 -6.97 24.77
CA LEU A 271 -1.25 -6.22 23.67
C LEU A 271 -2.19 -7.10 22.82
N ILE A 272 -1.80 -8.33 22.53
CA ILE A 272 -2.63 -9.30 21.80
C ILE A 272 -3.94 -9.59 22.56
N GLU A 273 -3.87 -9.78 23.86
CA GLU A 273 -5.03 -10.07 24.72
C GLU A 273 -5.94 -8.87 24.93
N ALA A 274 -5.41 -7.65 24.87
CA ALA A 274 -6.19 -6.42 25.01
C ALA A 274 -7.02 -6.05 23.77
N MET A 275 -6.86 -6.79 22.65
CA MET A 275 -7.62 -6.47 21.43
C MET A 275 -9.07 -6.95 21.54
N PRO A 276 -10.06 -6.10 21.14
CA PRO A 276 -11.48 -6.43 21.25
C PRO A 276 -11.92 -7.51 20.24
N GLY A 277 -11.14 -7.79 19.22
CA GLY A 277 -11.40 -8.77 18.20
C GLY A 277 -10.33 -8.75 17.11
N TRP A 278 -10.24 -9.82 16.33
CA TRP A 278 -9.26 -9.99 15.28
C TRP A 278 -9.91 -10.24 13.92
N ARG A 279 -9.29 -9.69 12.90
CA ARG A 279 -9.59 -9.99 11.49
C ARG A 279 -8.35 -10.58 10.86
N ALA A 280 -8.51 -11.59 10.00
CA ALA A 280 -7.40 -12.26 9.35
C ALA A 280 -7.51 -12.25 7.84
N TRP A 281 -6.39 -12.37 7.15
CA TRP A 281 -6.33 -12.65 5.74
C TRP A 281 -5.07 -13.43 5.38
N THR A 282 -5.19 -14.28 4.38
CA THR A 282 -4.07 -15.02 3.81
C THR A 282 -3.22 -14.10 2.96
N LEU A 283 -1.91 -14.08 3.19
CA LEU A 283 -1.00 -13.29 2.38
C LEU A 283 -0.76 -13.96 1.03
N CYS A 284 -1.00 -13.19 -0.02
CA CYS A 284 -0.70 -13.56 -1.39
C CYS A 284 0.32 -12.60 -2.00
N ASP A 285 1.15 -13.11 -2.91
CA ASP A 285 2.06 -12.28 -3.68
C ASP A 285 2.13 -12.69 -5.17
N ARG A 286 2.81 -11.86 -5.95
CA ARG A 286 3.21 -12.14 -7.33
C ARG A 286 4.70 -11.84 -7.49
N PRO A 287 5.42 -12.52 -8.36
CA PRO A 287 6.81 -12.15 -8.67
C PRO A 287 6.88 -10.70 -9.17
N PRO A 288 8.00 -9.98 -8.90
CA PRO A 288 8.23 -8.68 -9.51
C PRO A 288 8.19 -8.78 -11.03
N LEU A 289 7.71 -7.73 -11.68
CA LEU A 289 7.76 -7.61 -13.13
C LEU A 289 9.21 -7.65 -13.63
N ALA A 290 9.47 -8.38 -14.71
CA ALA A 290 10.80 -8.54 -15.28
C ALA A 290 11.24 -7.31 -16.09
N GLY A 291 10.30 -6.50 -16.55
CA GLY A 291 10.56 -5.34 -17.40
C GLY A 291 9.42 -4.33 -17.41
N PRO A 292 9.63 -3.18 -18.07
CA PRO A 292 8.60 -2.15 -18.20
C PRO A 292 7.40 -2.62 -19.02
N ASP A 293 7.58 -3.52 -19.99
CA ASP A 293 6.52 -4.02 -20.88
C ASP A 293 5.44 -4.80 -20.11
N GLY A 294 5.77 -5.32 -18.92
CA GLY A 294 4.80 -5.90 -18.00
C GLY A 294 3.99 -4.86 -17.21
N MET A 295 4.38 -3.59 -17.26
CA MET A 295 3.72 -2.50 -16.52
C MET A 295 2.90 -1.57 -17.44
N ALA A 296 3.25 -1.45 -18.73
CA ALA A 296 2.45 -0.75 -19.72
C ALA A 296 2.60 -1.38 -21.11
N ARG A 297 1.48 -1.41 -21.86
CA ARG A 297 1.44 -1.86 -23.26
C ARG A 297 0.40 -1.06 -24.02
N GLY A 298 0.82 -0.38 -25.10
CA GLY A 298 -0.08 0.47 -25.88
C GLY A 298 -0.77 1.50 -25.01
N ARG A 299 -2.08 1.48 -24.98
CA ARG A 299 -2.94 2.42 -24.24
C ARG A 299 -3.32 1.96 -22.83
N ILE A 300 -2.72 0.90 -22.32
CA ILE A 300 -3.01 0.34 -21.01
C ILE A 300 -1.77 0.35 -20.14
N ALA A 301 -1.90 0.86 -18.91
CA ALA A 301 -0.85 0.79 -17.90
C ALA A 301 -1.40 0.29 -16.55
N LEU A 302 -0.52 -0.27 -15.71
CA LEU A 302 -0.83 -0.76 -14.38
C LEU A 302 -0.21 0.15 -13.32
N ALA A 303 -0.91 0.32 -12.18
CA ALA A 303 -0.43 1.05 -11.02
C ALA A 303 -0.77 0.32 -9.72
N GLY A 304 0.01 0.55 -8.66
CA GLY A 304 -0.20 -0.05 -7.36
C GLY A 304 -0.18 -1.59 -7.40
N ASP A 305 -1.04 -2.24 -6.62
CA ASP A 305 -1.03 -3.69 -6.46
C ASP A 305 -1.40 -4.46 -7.74
N ALA A 306 -2.01 -3.83 -8.74
CA ALA A 306 -2.21 -4.42 -10.06
C ALA A 306 -0.88 -4.65 -10.78
N ALA A 307 0.09 -3.75 -10.60
CA ALA A 307 1.44 -3.86 -11.16
C ALA A 307 2.40 -4.63 -10.24
N HIS A 308 2.43 -4.31 -8.96
CA HIS A 308 3.46 -4.73 -8.01
C HIS A 308 2.91 -5.01 -6.61
N PRO A 309 2.02 -6.01 -6.45
CA PRO A 309 1.50 -6.35 -5.13
C PRO A 309 2.65 -6.68 -4.18
N MET A 310 2.60 -6.12 -2.97
CA MET A 310 3.72 -6.20 -2.02
C MET A 310 3.31 -6.87 -0.73
N LEU A 311 4.16 -7.77 -0.26
CA LEU A 311 4.05 -8.25 1.11
C LEU A 311 4.25 -7.09 2.10
N PRO A 312 3.54 -7.09 3.25
CA PRO A 312 3.49 -5.92 4.15
C PRO A 312 4.78 -5.65 4.95
N TYR A 313 5.84 -6.41 4.70
CA TYR A 313 7.11 -6.36 5.44
C TYR A 313 7.95 -5.08 5.26
N MET A 314 7.49 -4.14 4.44
CA MET A 314 8.07 -2.79 4.31
C MET A 314 7.04 -1.68 4.49
N ALA A 315 5.76 -2.02 4.66
CA ALA A 315 4.65 -1.07 4.76
C ALA A 315 4.64 -0.05 3.58
N GLN A 316 4.93 -0.49 2.33
CA GLN A 316 5.11 0.40 1.19
C GLN A 316 4.04 0.27 0.09
N GLY A 317 3.10 -0.66 0.17
CA GLY A 317 2.12 -0.87 -0.91
C GLY A 317 1.39 0.42 -1.30
N ALA A 318 0.74 1.07 -0.34
CA ALA A 318 0.06 2.35 -0.59
C ALA A 318 1.03 3.46 -1.01
N GLY A 319 2.22 3.53 -0.38
CA GLY A 319 3.24 4.53 -0.74
C GLY A 319 3.70 4.42 -2.19
N MET A 320 3.93 3.19 -2.67
CA MET A 320 4.34 2.95 -4.06
C MET A 320 3.21 3.24 -5.05
N ALA A 321 1.95 2.94 -4.70
CA ALA A 321 0.80 3.30 -5.53
C ALA A 321 0.63 4.83 -5.66
N ILE A 322 0.86 5.58 -4.59
CA ILE A 322 0.85 7.05 -4.60
C ILE A 322 2.03 7.61 -5.43
N GLU A 323 3.21 7.00 -5.34
CA GLU A 323 4.34 7.37 -6.21
C GLU A 323 4.03 7.11 -7.69
N ASP A 324 3.41 5.97 -8.00
CA ASP A 324 2.99 5.63 -9.37
C ASP A 324 2.02 6.67 -9.92
N ALA A 325 1.04 7.09 -9.13
CA ALA A 325 0.06 8.09 -9.52
C ALA A 325 0.71 9.42 -9.98
N VAL A 326 1.67 9.91 -9.21
CA VAL A 326 2.40 11.15 -9.55
C VAL A 326 3.31 10.94 -10.77
N ALA A 327 4.02 9.82 -10.84
CA ALA A 327 4.90 9.52 -11.97
C ALA A 327 4.12 9.36 -13.29
N LEU A 328 2.91 8.76 -13.23
CA LEU A 328 2.01 8.62 -14.37
C LEU A 328 1.55 10.00 -14.87
N ALA A 329 1.12 10.88 -13.98
CA ALA A 329 0.71 12.24 -14.34
C ALA A 329 1.85 13.02 -15.00
N VAL A 330 3.07 12.96 -14.43
CA VAL A 330 4.27 13.60 -15.00
C VAL A 330 4.55 13.07 -16.42
N ALA A 331 4.52 11.74 -16.61
CA ALA A 331 4.80 11.15 -17.91
C ALA A 331 3.81 11.55 -18.99
N ILE A 332 2.51 11.68 -18.63
CA ILE A 332 1.47 12.12 -19.54
C ILE A 332 1.55 13.64 -19.82
N ASP A 333 1.87 14.46 -18.82
CA ASP A 333 2.03 15.90 -18.99
C ASP A 333 3.22 16.25 -19.88
N ASP A 334 4.35 15.56 -19.72
CA ASP A 334 5.57 15.79 -20.51
C ASP A 334 5.42 15.32 -21.97
N ALA A 335 4.48 14.41 -22.27
CA ALA A 335 4.25 13.92 -23.63
C ALA A 335 3.32 14.79 -24.47
N GLY A 336 2.52 15.64 -23.84
CA GLY A 336 1.40 16.30 -24.50
C GLY A 336 0.27 15.30 -24.87
N ALA A 337 -0.85 15.81 -25.39
CA ALA A 337 -2.07 15.03 -25.61
C ALA A 337 -1.98 13.97 -26.72
N MET A 338 -0.91 13.97 -27.53
CA MET A 338 -0.86 13.27 -28.82
C MET A 338 -0.24 11.87 -28.78
N ASP A 339 0.55 11.51 -27.74
CA ASP A 339 1.29 10.23 -27.69
C ASP A 339 1.15 9.54 -26.32
N LEU A 340 -0.07 9.15 -26.00
CA LEU A 340 -0.36 8.42 -24.76
C LEU A 340 0.39 7.07 -24.65
N PRO A 341 0.48 6.23 -25.69
CA PRO A 341 1.28 5.00 -25.62
C PRO A 341 2.73 5.24 -25.21
N ALA A 342 3.41 6.20 -25.81
CA ALA A 342 4.79 6.53 -25.44
C ALA A 342 4.89 7.14 -24.03
N ALA A 343 3.89 7.93 -23.59
CA ALA A 343 3.82 8.42 -22.22
C ALA A 343 3.71 7.28 -21.20
N LEU A 344 2.83 6.32 -21.45
CA LEU A 344 2.64 5.16 -20.59
C LEU A 344 3.90 4.26 -20.57
N ALA A 345 4.57 4.09 -21.69
CA ALA A 345 5.86 3.37 -21.76
C ALA A 345 6.96 4.09 -20.95
N ARG A 346 7.04 5.43 -21.01
CA ARG A 346 7.97 6.23 -20.17
C ARG A 346 7.66 6.07 -18.68
N TYR A 347 6.39 6.14 -18.30
CA TYR A 347 5.95 5.88 -16.93
C TYR A 347 6.42 4.48 -16.46
N ALA A 348 6.16 3.46 -17.24
CA ALA A 348 6.58 2.09 -16.94
C ALA A 348 8.10 1.98 -16.79
N ALA A 349 8.88 2.54 -17.72
CA ALA A 349 10.33 2.55 -17.67
C ALA A 349 10.89 3.27 -16.42
N ALA A 350 10.25 4.33 -15.98
CA ALA A 350 10.63 5.08 -14.79
C ALA A 350 10.32 4.32 -13.48
N ARG A 351 9.26 3.49 -13.46
CA ARG A 351 8.73 2.91 -12.22
C ARG A 351 9.09 1.46 -11.96
N TRP A 352 9.14 0.59 -12.98
CA TRP A 352 9.22 -0.85 -12.80
C TRP A 352 10.42 -1.32 -11.96
N ARG A 353 11.62 -0.74 -12.16
CA ARG A 353 12.82 -1.12 -11.37
C ARG A 353 12.68 -0.78 -9.90
N ARG A 354 12.15 0.42 -9.60
CA ARG A 354 11.92 0.86 -8.22
C ARG A 354 10.90 -0.04 -7.54
N ASN A 355 9.78 -0.32 -8.20
CA ASN A 355 8.72 -1.19 -7.70
C ASN A 355 9.24 -2.62 -7.45
N ALA A 356 9.95 -3.21 -8.42
CA ALA A 356 10.57 -4.52 -8.28
C ALA A 356 11.59 -4.59 -7.13
N ARG A 357 12.39 -3.53 -6.93
CA ARG A 357 13.34 -3.43 -5.82
C ARG A 357 12.62 -3.42 -4.46
N VAL A 358 11.52 -2.67 -4.33
CA VAL A 358 10.72 -2.63 -3.10
C VAL A 358 10.07 -3.98 -2.84
N GLN A 359 9.46 -4.62 -3.85
CA GLN A 359 8.90 -5.97 -3.73
C GLN A 359 9.95 -6.99 -3.26
N ALA A 360 11.12 -7.01 -3.91
CA ALA A 360 12.22 -7.91 -3.56
C ALA A 360 12.71 -7.67 -2.13
N ARG A 361 12.82 -6.40 -1.71
CA ARG A 361 13.20 -6.05 -0.35
C ARG A 361 12.12 -6.46 0.67
N ALA A 362 10.84 -6.28 0.36
CA ALA A 362 9.75 -6.74 1.22
C ALA A 362 9.82 -8.25 1.47
N ARG A 363 10.00 -9.07 0.41
CA ARG A 363 10.19 -10.52 0.54
C ARG A 363 11.39 -10.88 1.40
N ARG A 364 12.54 -10.23 1.16
CA ARG A 364 13.76 -10.44 1.95
C ARG A 364 13.54 -10.09 3.42
N ASN A 365 12.82 -9.01 3.70
CA ASN A 365 12.47 -8.64 5.07
C ASN A 365 11.63 -9.72 5.74
N GLY A 366 10.67 -10.33 5.05
CA GLY A 366 9.89 -11.44 5.58
C GLY A 366 10.79 -12.59 6.08
N VAL A 367 11.78 -12.98 5.27
CA VAL A 367 12.77 -14.00 5.68
C VAL A 367 13.59 -13.54 6.88
N VAL A 368 14.12 -12.31 6.86
CA VAL A 368 14.97 -11.77 7.93
C VAL A 368 14.18 -11.60 9.24
N PHE A 369 12.93 -11.15 9.18
CA PHE A 369 12.11 -10.93 10.37
C PHE A 369 11.77 -12.25 11.09
N HIS A 370 11.62 -13.33 10.33
CA HIS A 370 11.20 -14.64 10.82
C HIS A 370 12.36 -15.60 11.14
N LEU A 371 13.62 -15.13 11.12
CA LEU A 371 14.77 -15.93 11.46
C LEU A 371 14.67 -16.56 12.85
N SER A 372 15.16 -17.78 12.99
CA SER A 372 15.20 -18.57 14.24
C SER A 372 16.64 -19.01 14.58
N GLY A 373 16.83 -19.59 15.76
CA GLY A 373 18.10 -20.14 16.19
C GLY A 373 19.28 -19.15 16.11
N PRO A 374 20.50 -19.61 15.74
CA PRO A 374 21.69 -18.77 15.68
C PRO A 374 21.56 -17.57 14.71
N ALA A 375 20.84 -17.74 13.61
CA ALA A 375 20.63 -16.66 12.63
C ALA A 375 19.80 -15.50 13.23
N ARG A 376 18.82 -15.79 14.10
CA ARG A 376 18.10 -14.78 14.87
C ARG A 376 19.05 -14.00 15.79
N LEU A 377 19.92 -14.69 16.51
CA LEU A 377 20.88 -14.05 17.40
C LEU A 377 21.82 -13.12 16.64
N ALA A 378 22.32 -13.55 15.48
CA ALA A 378 23.16 -12.73 14.60
C ALA A 378 22.41 -11.50 14.08
N ARG A 379 21.12 -11.65 13.65
CA ARG A 379 20.26 -10.53 13.27
C ARG A 379 20.11 -9.52 14.41
N ASP A 380 19.78 -10.00 15.61
CA ASP A 380 19.52 -9.14 16.77
C ASP A 380 20.80 -8.42 17.23
N ALA A 381 21.95 -9.08 17.20
CA ALA A 381 23.24 -8.44 17.43
C ALA A 381 23.56 -7.36 16.39
N GLY A 382 23.35 -7.66 15.11
CA GLY A 382 23.52 -6.69 14.03
C GLY A 382 22.61 -5.46 14.19
N LEU A 383 21.35 -5.67 14.59
CA LEU A 383 20.41 -4.59 14.86
C LEU A 383 20.83 -3.76 16.08
N ARG A 384 21.38 -4.35 17.15
CA ARG A 384 21.88 -3.59 18.31
C ARG A 384 23.05 -2.68 17.95
N VAL A 385 23.95 -3.14 17.08
CA VAL A 385 25.14 -2.38 16.67
C VAL A 385 24.86 -1.37 15.59
N LEU A 386 24.08 -1.73 14.58
CA LEU A 386 23.88 -0.95 13.35
C LEU A 386 22.43 -0.48 13.16
N GLY A 387 21.57 -0.67 14.14
CA GLY A 387 20.12 -0.54 14.04
C GLY A 387 19.62 0.68 13.26
N PRO A 388 19.99 1.92 13.61
CA PRO A 388 19.53 3.10 12.87
C PRO A 388 19.92 3.07 11.38
N LYS A 389 21.12 2.54 11.05
CA LYS A 389 21.60 2.44 9.65
C LYS A 389 20.90 1.32 8.88
N LEU A 390 20.48 0.26 9.56
CA LEU A 390 19.77 -0.88 8.93
C LEU A 390 18.28 -0.62 8.75
N LEU A 391 17.68 0.14 9.67
CA LEU A 391 16.25 0.49 9.65
C LEU A 391 15.93 1.67 8.74
N ASP A 392 16.86 2.61 8.61
CA ASP A 392 16.72 3.73 7.68
C ASP A 392 16.95 3.26 6.24
N VAL A 393 16.12 3.68 5.32
CA VAL A 393 16.14 3.25 3.92
C VAL A 393 16.24 4.48 3.00
N PRO A 394 17.41 5.16 2.92
CA PRO A 394 17.56 6.41 2.19
C PRO A 394 17.15 6.33 0.72
N TRP A 395 17.50 5.23 0.02
CA TRP A 395 17.14 5.05 -1.39
C TRP A 395 15.61 4.97 -1.64
N LEU A 396 14.84 4.64 -0.60
CA LEU A 396 13.39 4.60 -0.65
C LEU A 396 12.81 5.98 -0.31
N TYR A 397 13.26 6.57 0.79
CA TYR A 397 12.66 7.79 1.35
C TYR A 397 13.07 9.08 0.62
N ALA A 398 14.27 9.12 0.02
CA ALA A 398 14.75 10.27 -0.74
C ALA A 398 14.20 10.35 -2.17
N GLY A 399 13.69 9.23 -2.71
CA GLY A 399 13.27 9.09 -4.11
C GLY A 399 11.93 9.73 -4.49
#